data_78d94137b8315a73042b6963e7fcd70f
#
_entry.id   78d94137b8315a73042b6963e7fcd70f
#
_cell.length_a   1.000
_cell.length_b   1.000
_cell.length_c   1.000
_cell.angle_alpha   90.00
_cell.angle_beta   90.00
_cell.angle_gamma   90.00
#
_symmetry.space_group_name_H-M   'P 1'
#
loop_
_entity.id
_entity.type
_entity.pdbx_description
1 polymer ?
#
loop_
_entity_poly.entity_id
_entity_poly.type
_entity_poly.pdbx_seq_one_letter_code
_entity_poly.pdbx_strand_id
1 'polypeptide(L)'
;ISNGEGYKKLNGDNKYRYAVGATILPVKNLTIRTYYDLASKNIEGDETKDQQNLAFFAGYKHELFSIGAEYNQMYNTKFKEDNDQSGFSVYSTIKLEDQFNLFGRYDNLGSKDDWSSADGQRILVGIQYAPIKQLKIAPNFSTWNPRDGKSSSFVYLNIEFKL
;
A
#
# COMPACT_ATOMS: atom_id res chain seq x y z
N ILE A 1 20.13 0.20 6.06
CA ILE A 1 20.84 0.67 4.84
C ILE A 1 20.73 -0.45 3.81
N SER A 2 20.37 -0.12 2.59
CA SER A 2 20.32 -1.06 1.47
C SER A 2 20.90 -0.44 0.19
N ASN A 3 21.25 -1.29 -0.75
CA ASN A 3 21.55 -0.86 -2.11
C ASN A 3 20.29 -0.23 -2.73
N GLY A 4 20.37 1.00 -3.22
CA GLY A 4 19.27 1.73 -3.84
C GLY A 4 18.73 1.09 -5.12
N GLU A 5 19.54 0.29 -5.81
CA GLU A 5 19.20 -0.37 -7.08
C GLU A 5 18.52 -1.75 -6.92
N GLY A 6 18.40 -2.24 -5.68
CA GLY A 6 17.79 -3.52 -5.35
C GLY A 6 18.80 -4.68 -5.28
N TYR A 7 18.40 -5.81 -4.71
CA TYR A 7 19.30 -6.92 -4.36
C TYR A 7 19.87 -7.69 -5.57
N LYS A 8 19.30 -7.54 -6.75
CA LYS A 8 19.76 -8.21 -7.98
C LYS A 8 20.75 -7.39 -8.79
N LYS A 9 21.03 -6.15 -8.39
CA LYS A 9 21.95 -5.26 -9.11
C LYS A 9 23.10 -4.85 -8.22
N LEU A 10 24.27 -4.73 -8.81
CA LEU A 10 25.41 -4.13 -8.13
C LEU A 10 25.16 -2.62 -7.95
N ASN A 11 25.64 -2.06 -6.85
CA ASN A 11 25.60 -0.62 -6.61
C ASN A 11 26.65 0.05 -7.52
N GLY A 12 26.24 0.45 -8.72
CA GLY A 12 27.14 1.03 -9.72
C GLY A 12 27.43 2.53 -9.50
N ASP A 13 26.56 3.23 -8.76
CA ASP A 13 26.69 4.67 -8.52
C ASP A 13 27.14 5.03 -7.10
N ASN A 14 27.45 4.04 -6.25
CA ASN A 14 27.80 4.19 -4.82
C ASN A 14 26.76 4.96 -3.99
N LYS A 15 25.50 4.96 -4.42
CA LYS A 15 24.38 5.55 -3.68
C LYS A 15 23.62 4.49 -2.91
N TYR A 16 23.02 4.89 -1.81
CA TYR A 16 22.34 3.98 -0.90
C TYR A 16 20.94 4.50 -0.58
N ARG A 17 20.10 3.56 -0.15
CA ARG A 17 18.82 3.87 0.50
C ARG A 17 19.01 3.70 2.02
N TYR A 18 18.62 4.73 2.74
CA TYR A 18 18.55 4.73 4.21
C TYR A 18 17.09 4.66 4.62
N ALA A 19 16.77 3.76 5.52
CA ALA A 19 15.40 3.61 5.98
C ALA A 19 15.34 3.46 7.49
N VAL A 20 14.31 4.02 8.10
CA VAL A 20 14.00 3.88 9.52
C VAL A 20 12.50 3.68 9.67
N GLY A 21 12.10 2.85 10.60
CA GLY A 21 10.70 2.63 10.94
C GLY A 21 10.53 2.38 12.42
N ALA A 22 9.38 2.76 12.94
CA ALA A 22 8.99 2.49 14.31
C ALA A 22 7.57 1.89 14.34
N THR A 23 7.39 0.96 15.28
CA THR A 23 6.07 0.39 15.58
C THR A 23 5.82 0.57 17.07
N ILE A 24 4.69 1.14 17.43
CA ILE A 24 4.26 1.28 18.81
C ILE A 24 2.90 0.60 19.01
N LEU A 25 2.71 0.04 20.16
CA LEU A 25 1.49 -0.64 20.61
C LEU A 25 0.98 0.09 21.87
N PRO A 26 0.37 1.27 21.71
CA PRO A 26 0.05 2.14 22.85
C PRO A 26 -0.99 1.54 23.79
N VAL A 27 -1.89 0.74 23.26
CA VAL A 27 -2.87 -0.04 23.99
C VAL A 27 -3.09 -1.39 23.31
N LYS A 28 -3.71 -2.32 24.02
CA LYS A 28 -4.03 -3.64 23.47
C LYS A 28 -4.79 -3.52 22.14
N ASN A 29 -4.37 -4.29 21.15
CA ASN A 29 -4.99 -4.37 19.83
C ASN A 29 -4.83 -3.13 18.92
N LEU A 30 -4.20 -2.05 19.36
CA LEU A 30 -3.88 -0.89 18.54
C LEU A 30 -2.42 -0.93 18.13
N THR A 31 -2.15 -0.86 16.83
CA THR A 31 -0.82 -0.77 16.25
C THR A 31 -0.69 0.53 15.50
N ILE A 32 0.36 1.28 15.76
CA ILE A 32 0.75 2.46 14.99
C ILE A 32 2.13 2.22 14.44
N ARG A 33 2.33 2.48 13.14
CA ARG A 33 3.63 2.39 12.47
C ARG A 33 3.94 3.68 11.76
N THR A 34 5.20 4.04 11.78
CA THR A 34 5.76 5.09 10.94
C THR A 34 6.97 4.53 10.20
N TYR A 35 7.19 5.02 9.01
CA TYR A 35 8.31 4.63 8.18
C TYR A 35 8.78 5.85 7.39
N TYR A 36 10.09 5.99 7.28
CA TYR A 36 10.74 6.98 6.44
C TYR A 36 11.91 6.36 5.71
N ASP A 37 12.06 6.66 4.43
CA ASP A 37 13.29 6.35 3.70
C ASP A 37 13.74 7.50 2.80
N LEU A 38 15.03 7.53 2.58
CA LEU A 38 15.74 8.43 1.69
C LEU A 38 16.58 7.58 0.73
N ALA A 39 16.39 7.76 -0.55
CA ALA A 39 17.14 7.10 -1.59
C ALA A 39 17.78 8.13 -2.51
N SER A 40 19.07 8.00 -2.74
CA SER A 40 19.82 8.80 -3.71
C SER A 40 20.15 7.94 -4.93
N LYS A 41 20.23 8.54 -6.10
CA LYS A 41 20.65 7.89 -7.33
C LYS A 41 21.33 8.90 -8.25
N ASN A 42 22.36 8.45 -8.98
CA ASN A 42 22.93 9.19 -10.09
C ASN A 42 22.40 8.62 -11.41
N ILE A 43 21.80 9.45 -12.23
CA ILE A 43 21.39 9.12 -13.59
C ILE A 43 22.24 9.96 -14.54
N GLU A 44 23.00 9.31 -15.38
CA GLU A 44 23.91 10.00 -16.31
C GLU A 44 23.10 10.91 -17.26
N GLY A 45 23.47 12.20 -17.31
CA GLY A 45 22.80 13.20 -18.14
C GLY A 45 21.57 13.88 -17.52
N ASP A 46 21.14 13.49 -16.33
CA ASP A 46 19.99 14.07 -15.65
C ASP A 46 20.37 14.71 -14.30
N GLU A 47 19.76 15.84 -13.97
CA GLU A 47 19.76 16.34 -12.61
C GLU A 47 18.81 15.49 -11.75
N THR A 48 19.38 14.78 -10.78
CA THR A 48 18.59 13.92 -9.89
C THR A 48 18.39 14.56 -8.53
N LYS A 49 17.19 14.37 -7.96
CA LYS A 49 16.86 14.74 -6.58
C LYS A 49 16.66 13.49 -5.73
N ASP A 50 17.04 13.55 -4.49
CA ASP A 50 16.83 12.44 -3.56
C ASP A 50 15.33 12.15 -3.42
N GLN A 51 14.97 10.89 -3.63
CA GLN A 51 13.60 10.42 -3.41
C GLN A 51 13.40 10.14 -1.92
N GLN A 52 12.29 10.62 -1.37
CA GLN A 52 11.90 10.38 0.01
C GLN A 52 10.53 9.71 0.06
N ASN A 53 10.38 8.78 1.00
CA ASN A 53 9.09 8.16 1.28
C ASN A 53 8.78 8.30 2.77
N LEU A 54 7.56 8.70 3.07
CA LEU A 54 7.02 8.78 4.42
C LEU A 54 5.72 7.98 4.47
N ALA A 55 5.60 7.08 5.42
CA ALA A 55 4.41 6.26 5.59
C ALA A 55 3.95 6.25 7.05
N PHE A 56 2.63 6.33 7.23
CA PHE A 56 1.95 6.20 8.51
C PHE A 56 0.88 5.13 8.41
N PHE A 57 0.79 4.30 9.41
CA PHE A 57 -0.23 3.28 9.54
C PHE A 57 -0.80 3.29 10.95
N ALA A 58 -2.14 3.15 11.05
CA ALA A 58 -2.84 2.85 12.27
C ALA A 58 -3.81 1.69 12.04
N GLY A 59 -3.79 0.71 12.91
CA GLY A 59 -4.65 -0.46 12.80
C GLY A 59 -5.16 -0.91 14.17
N TYR A 60 -6.44 -1.20 14.24
CA TYR A 60 -7.10 -1.75 15.42
C TYR A 60 -7.74 -3.10 15.12
N LYS A 61 -7.55 -4.05 16.01
CA LYS A 61 -8.08 -5.40 15.89
C LYS A 61 -8.96 -5.74 17.08
N HIS A 62 -10.23 -5.99 16.81
CA HIS A 62 -11.21 -6.52 17.76
C HIS A 62 -11.52 -7.99 17.42
N GLU A 63 -12.21 -8.70 18.29
CA GLU A 63 -12.62 -10.09 18.06
C GLU A 63 -13.57 -10.22 16.85
N LEU A 64 -14.43 -9.22 16.65
CA LEU A 64 -15.45 -9.19 15.59
C LEU A 64 -15.03 -8.41 14.34
N PHE A 65 -14.02 -7.56 14.43
CA PHE A 65 -13.59 -6.76 13.29
C PHE A 65 -12.13 -6.34 13.39
N SER A 66 -11.59 -5.97 12.25
CA SER A 66 -10.35 -5.20 12.18
C SER A 66 -10.54 -4.01 11.26
N ILE A 67 -9.88 -2.90 11.58
CA ILE A 67 -9.83 -1.70 10.74
C ILE A 67 -8.39 -1.20 10.67
N GLY A 68 -7.98 -0.74 9.51
CA GLY A 68 -6.68 -0.13 9.30
C GLY A 68 -6.78 1.08 8.39
N ALA A 69 -5.94 2.05 8.63
CA ALA A 69 -5.74 3.21 7.77
C ALA A 69 -4.25 3.43 7.52
N GLU A 70 -3.91 3.86 6.33
CA GLU A 70 -2.55 4.05 5.86
C GLU A 70 -2.46 5.32 5.03
N TYR A 71 -1.43 6.12 5.26
CA TYR A 71 -1.10 7.28 4.47
C TYR A 71 0.36 7.19 4.03
N ASN A 72 0.60 7.43 2.75
CA ASN A 72 1.92 7.42 2.15
C ASN A 72 2.15 8.74 1.41
N GLN A 73 3.33 9.33 1.59
CA GLN A 73 3.80 10.50 0.87
C GLN A 73 5.15 10.18 0.25
N MET A 74 5.27 10.41 -1.04
CA MET A 74 6.51 10.23 -1.80
C MET A 74 6.91 11.57 -2.40
N TYR A 75 8.14 11.98 -2.17
CA TYR A 75 8.73 13.19 -2.74
C TYR A 75 9.76 12.80 -3.79
N ASN A 76 9.83 13.58 -4.87
CA ASN A 76 10.79 13.40 -5.97
C ASN A 76 10.79 11.97 -6.54
N THR A 77 9.62 11.40 -6.76
CA THR A 77 9.49 10.05 -7.28
C THR A 77 10.22 9.90 -8.62
N LYS A 78 10.87 8.75 -8.81
CA LYS A 78 11.79 8.51 -9.95
C LYS A 78 12.99 9.47 -9.96
N PHE A 79 13.35 10.04 -8.80
CA PHE A 79 14.46 11.00 -8.64
C PHE A 79 14.29 12.31 -9.41
N LYS A 80 13.06 12.68 -9.75
CA LYS A 80 12.70 13.93 -10.41
C LYS A 80 12.19 14.94 -9.41
N GLU A 81 12.69 16.18 -9.49
CA GLU A 81 12.22 17.28 -8.65
C GLU A 81 10.72 17.49 -8.83
N ASP A 82 10.03 17.75 -7.72
CA ASP A 82 8.59 18.06 -7.66
C ASP A 82 7.65 16.92 -8.15
N ASN A 83 8.18 15.76 -8.51
CA ASN A 83 7.36 14.59 -8.87
C ASN A 83 6.82 13.89 -7.60
N ASP A 84 5.93 14.58 -6.92
CA ASP A 84 5.40 14.17 -5.62
C ASP A 84 4.09 13.39 -5.76
N GLN A 85 3.91 12.43 -4.88
CA GLN A 85 2.73 11.57 -4.87
C GLN A 85 2.28 11.33 -3.44
N SER A 86 0.97 11.21 -3.26
CA SER A 86 0.40 10.81 -1.99
C SER A 86 -0.70 9.77 -2.19
N GLY A 87 -0.87 8.93 -1.21
CA GLY A 87 -1.94 7.96 -1.21
C GLY A 87 -2.43 7.68 0.18
N PHE A 88 -3.71 7.40 0.30
CA PHE A 88 -4.22 6.85 1.54
C PHE A 88 -5.11 5.64 1.27
N SER A 89 -5.16 4.74 2.25
CA SER A 89 -5.98 3.54 2.21
C SER A 89 -6.73 3.40 3.53
N VAL A 90 -7.97 2.97 3.45
CA VAL A 90 -8.74 2.51 4.62
C VAL A 90 -9.29 1.13 4.29
N TYR A 91 -9.16 0.20 5.21
CA TYR A 91 -9.65 -1.15 5.01
C TYR A 91 -10.18 -1.75 6.30
N SER A 92 -11.14 -2.63 6.16
CA SER A 92 -11.79 -3.30 7.28
C SER A 92 -12.15 -4.74 6.92
N THR A 93 -12.18 -5.57 7.95
CA THR A 93 -12.75 -6.91 7.90
C THR A 93 -13.69 -7.07 9.08
N ILE A 94 -14.89 -7.58 8.84
CA ILE A 94 -15.92 -7.82 9.83
C ILE A 94 -16.23 -9.31 9.84
N LYS A 95 -16.15 -9.93 10.99
CA LYS A 95 -16.56 -11.33 11.22
C LYS A 95 -18.09 -11.37 11.28
N LEU A 96 -18.72 -12.02 10.32
CA LEU A 96 -20.17 -12.23 10.32
C LEU A 96 -20.53 -13.46 11.12
N GLU A 97 -19.81 -14.56 10.85
CA GLU A 97 -19.93 -15.85 11.52
C GLU A 97 -18.55 -16.50 11.59
N ASP A 98 -18.44 -17.68 12.21
CA ASP A 98 -17.14 -18.37 12.38
C ASP A 98 -16.43 -18.66 11.05
N GLN A 99 -17.20 -18.90 9.99
CA GLN A 99 -16.67 -19.23 8.68
C GLN A 99 -16.75 -18.07 7.68
N PHE A 100 -17.42 -16.97 7.99
CA PHE A 100 -17.67 -15.88 7.07
C PHE A 100 -17.14 -14.54 7.57
N ASN A 101 -16.36 -13.87 6.72
CA ASN A 101 -15.92 -12.50 6.94
C ASN A 101 -16.30 -11.62 5.74
N LEU A 102 -16.82 -10.43 6.02
CA LEU A 102 -16.97 -9.37 5.04
C LEU A 102 -15.70 -8.51 5.08
N PHE A 103 -15.17 -8.12 3.92
CA PHE A 103 -14.04 -7.20 3.88
C PHE A 103 -14.25 -6.13 2.82
N GLY A 104 -13.63 -4.97 3.08
CA GLY A 104 -13.65 -3.86 2.17
C GLY A 104 -12.38 -3.01 2.27
N ARG A 105 -12.04 -2.35 1.16
CA ARG A 105 -10.90 -1.44 1.07
C ARG A 105 -11.23 -0.28 0.15
N TYR A 106 -10.81 0.90 0.54
CA TYR A 106 -10.80 2.09 -0.26
C TYR A 106 -9.38 2.62 -0.34
N ASP A 107 -8.91 2.92 -1.53
CA ASP A 107 -7.61 3.54 -1.81
C ASP A 107 -7.84 4.83 -2.60
N ASN A 108 -7.04 5.84 -2.33
CA ASN A 108 -6.94 7.06 -3.12
C ASN A 108 -5.47 7.35 -3.41
N LEU A 109 -5.16 7.64 -4.65
CA LEU A 109 -3.84 8.03 -5.11
C LEU A 109 -3.93 9.36 -5.83
N GLY A 110 -3.05 10.30 -5.49
CA GLY A 110 -2.89 11.59 -6.14
C GLY A 110 -1.44 11.96 -6.35
N SER A 111 -1.15 12.66 -7.43
CA SER A 111 0.16 13.21 -7.75
C SER A 111 0.09 14.74 -7.89
N LYS A 112 1.23 15.41 -7.68
CA LYS A 112 1.36 16.85 -7.88
C LYS A 112 1.40 17.18 -9.36
N ASP A 113 2.11 16.39 -10.13
CA ASP A 113 2.16 16.47 -11.59
C ASP A 113 1.06 15.59 -12.20
N ASP A 114 0.67 15.93 -13.41
CA ASP A 114 -0.50 15.38 -14.11
C ASP A 114 -0.33 13.89 -14.49
N TRP A 115 -0.46 13.02 -13.49
CA TRP A 115 -0.50 11.57 -13.67
C TRP A 115 -1.93 11.08 -13.79
N SER A 116 -2.68 11.72 -14.67
CA SER A 116 -4.11 11.51 -14.78
C SER A 116 -4.52 10.03 -14.84
N SER A 117 -3.74 9.17 -15.49
CA SER A 117 -4.02 7.73 -15.60
C SER A 117 -3.62 6.91 -14.37
N ALA A 118 -2.71 7.42 -13.54
CA ALA A 118 -2.23 6.75 -12.32
C ALA A 118 -2.94 7.26 -11.06
N ASP A 119 -3.45 8.50 -11.10
CA ASP A 119 -4.25 9.07 -10.02
C ASP A 119 -5.69 8.53 -10.07
N GLY A 120 -6.26 8.30 -8.92
CA GLY A 120 -7.64 7.83 -8.87
C GLY A 120 -7.98 7.13 -7.56
N GLN A 121 -9.10 6.45 -7.61
CA GLN A 121 -9.68 5.79 -6.44
C GLN A 121 -9.95 4.31 -6.76
N ARG A 122 -9.68 3.46 -5.80
CA ARG A 122 -10.02 2.05 -5.84
C ARG A 122 -10.97 1.71 -4.72
N ILE A 123 -12.02 0.98 -5.06
CA ILE A 123 -12.92 0.35 -4.10
C ILE A 123 -12.82 -1.15 -4.31
N LEU A 124 -12.70 -1.89 -3.22
CA LEU A 124 -12.72 -3.34 -3.22
C LEU A 124 -13.64 -3.81 -2.10
N VAL A 125 -14.53 -4.75 -2.40
CA VAL A 125 -15.41 -5.40 -1.44
C VAL A 125 -15.48 -6.88 -1.73
N GLY A 126 -15.59 -7.70 -0.69
CA GLY A 126 -15.68 -9.15 -0.87
C GLY A 126 -16.11 -9.88 0.39
N ILE A 127 -16.44 -11.15 0.22
CA ILE A 127 -16.77 -12.08 1.30
C ILE A 127 -15.71 -13.17 1.29
N GLN A 128 -15.17 -13.49 2.45
CA GLN A 128 -14.30 -14.65 2.64
C GLN A 128 -15.11 -15.77 3.32
N TYR A 129 -15.07 -16.94 2.74
CA TYR A 129 -15.60 -18.19 3.31
C TYR A 129 -14.44 -19.11 3.65
N ALA A 130 -14.39 -19.56 4.90
CA ALA A 130 -13.36 -20.46 5.42
C ALA A 130 -14.03 -21.74 5.97
N PRO A 131 -14.35 -22.72 5.11
CA PRO A 131 -15.02 -23.97 5.54
C PRO A 131 -14.17 -24.79 6.51
N ILE A 132 -12.87 -24.73 6.37
CA ILE A 132 -11.88 -25.33 7.25
C ILE A 132 -10.70 -24.37 7.43
N LYS A 133 -9.88 -24.58 8.46
CA LYS A 133 -8.73 -23.70 8.77
C LYS A 133 -7.72 -23.57 7.63
N GLN A 134 -7.62 -24.60 6.80
CA GLN A 134 -6.66 -24.66 5.70
C GLN A 134 -7.16 -24.02 4.40
N LEU A 135 -8.47 -23.83 4.23
CA LEU A 135 -9.05 -23.36 2.97
C LEU A 135 -9.80 -22.06 3.18
N LYS A 136 -9.47 -21.05 2.39
CA LYS A 136 -10.25 -19.82 2.29
C LYS A 136 -10.60 -19.55 0.83
N ILE A 137 -11.83 -19.16 0.60
CA ILE A 137 -12.39 -18.81 -0.70
C ILE A 137 -12.95 -17.39 -0.57
N ALA A 138 -12.52 -16.45 -1.43
CA ALA A 138 -12.88 -15.05 -1.31
C ALA A 138 -13.27 -14.46 -2.68
N PRO A 139 -14.54 -14.60 -3.10
CA PRO A 139 -15.07 -13.80 -4.18
C PRO A 139 -15.04 -12.32 -3.79
N ASN A 140 -14.60 -11.48 -4.72
CA ASN A 140 -14.55 -10.05 -4.49
C ASN A 140 -14.74 -9.25 -5.78
N PHE A 141 -15.21 -8.03 -5.61
CA PHE A 141 -15.38 -7.03 -6.66
C PHE A 141 -14.39 -5.90 -6.40
N SER A 142 -13.73 -5.44 -7.44
CA SER A 142 -12.83 -4.29 -7.39
C SER A 142 -13.14 -3.35 -8.55
N THR A 143 -13.21 -2.06 -8.26
CA THR A 143 -13.29 -1.02 -9.29
C THR A 143 -12.14 -0.04 -9.12
N TRP A 144 -11.58 0.40 -10.24
CA TRP A 144 -10.63 1.49 -10.34
C TRP A 144 -11.28 2.64 -11.10
N ASN A 145 -11.33 3.80 -10.47
CA ASN A 145 -11.84 5.04 -11.03
C ASN A 145 -10.67 6.00 -11.18
N PRO A 146 -10.03 6.07 -12.36
CA PRO A 146 -8.96 7.04 -12.59
C PRO A 146 -9.51 8.46 -12.50
N ARG A 147 -8.63 9.40 -12.16
CA ARG A 147 -8.96 10.84 -12.16
C ARG A 147 -9.42 11.28 -13.54
N ASP A 148 -8.73 10.79 -14.58
CA ASP A 148 -9.09 10.98 -15.96
C ASP A 148 -9.19 9.63 -16.67
N GLY A 149 -10.23 9.45 -17.47
CA GLY A 149 -10.45 8.23 -18.23
C GLY A 149 -11.65 7.42 -17.77
N LYS A 150 -11.72 6.18 -18.23
CA LYS A 150 -12.85 5.30 -17.94
C LYS A 150 -12.56 4.41 -16.75
N SER A 151 -13.56 4.26 -15.89
CA SER A 151 -13.53 3.30 -14.81
C SER A 151 -13.42 1.86 -15.33
N SER A 152 -12.69 1.03 -14.61
CA SER A 152 -12.59 -0.40 -14.87
C SER A 152 -13.01 -1.20 -13.65
N SER A 153 -13.74 -2.28 -13.88
CA SER A 153 -14.23 -3.13 -12.79
C SER A 153 -13.90 -4.58 -13.06
N PHE A 154 -13.61 -5.31 -11.99
CA PHE A 154 -13.20 -6.71 -12.06
C PHE A 154 -13.88 -7.50 -10.95
N VAL A 155 -14.20 -8.76 -11.26
CA VAL A 155 -14.61 -9.77 -10.28
C VAL A 155 -13.47 -10.77 -10.17
N TYR A 156 -13.06 -11.06 -8.93
CA TYR A 156 -12.01 -12.03 -8.63
C TYR A 156 -12.54 -13.14 -7.74
N LEU A 157 -11.98 -14.32 -7.91
CA LEU A 157 -12.10 -15.44 -6.97
C LEU A 157 -10.70 -15.76 -6.46
N ASN A 158 -10.44 -15.41 -5.21
CA ASN A 158 -9.17 -15.75 -4.55
C ASN A 158 -9.36 -17.04 -3.74
N ILE A 159 -8.42 -17.96 -3.86
CA ILE A 159 -8.39 -19.21 -3.10
C ILE A 159 -7.03 -19.31 -2.42
N GLU A 160 -7.04 -19.46 -1.10
CA GLU A 160 -5.85 -19.73 -0.27
C GLU A 160 -5.97 -21.15 0.29
N PHE A 161 -4.94 -21.95 0.08
CA PHE A 161 -4.81 -23.26 0.72
C PHE A 161 -3.48 -23.32 1.49
N LYS A 162 -3.55 -23.68 2.76
CA LYS A 162 -2.39 -23.87 3.64
C LYS A 162 -2.14 -25.36 3.85
N LEU A 163 -0.93 -25.80 3.51
CA LEU A 163 -0.42 -27.14 3.79
C LEU A 163 0.08 -27.25 5.23
#